data_7cff8fbaca3135c92518c24a178bac85
#
_entry.id   7cff8fbaca3135c92518c24a178bac85
#
_cell.length_a   1.000
_cell.length_b   1.000
_cell.length_c   1.000
_cell.angle_alpha   90.00
_cell.angle_beta   90.00
_cell.angle_gamma   90.00
#
_symmetry.space_group_name_H-M   'P 1'
#
loop_
_entity.id
_entity.type
_entity.pdbx_description
1 polymer ?
#
loop_
_entity_poly.entity_id
_entity_poly.type
_entity_poly.pdbx_seq_one_letter_code
_entity_poly.pdbx_strand_id
1 'polypeptide(L)'
;MKSGRRAGSTVLLIVSTVLASACLHSTEPQPSLLGLNGSWNYTGVQTGPVRETLTGTLTISRESGTTFQGQLQLVGVNEQTGQNRFLSGPVSGSASGVDVIDFDANLEASPRRHVGNIAGDIITGNWVGPSSDGTTSSGTFRIERVPR
;
A
#
# COMPACT_ATOMS: atom_id res chain seq x y z
N MET A 1 7.36 8.00 93.08
CA MET A 1 8.33 7.27 92.25
C MET A 1 7.57 6.31 91.32
N LYS A 2 7.53 6.59 90.04
CA LYS A 2 7.60 5.60 88.90
C LYS A 2 7.43 6.34 87.59
N SER A 3 8.51 6.35 86.88
CA SER A 3 8.66 6.88 85.55
C SER A 3 7.90 6.02 84.52
N GLY A 4 7.08 6.63 83.69
CA GLY A 4 6.42 5.96 82.56
C GLY A 4 6.89 6.57 81.24
N ARG A 5 7.77 5.87 80.53
CA ARG A 5 8.23 6.20 79.16
C ARG A 5 7.09 6.03 78.21
N ARG A 6 6.76 7.06 77.44
CA ARG A 6 5.90 7.00 76.28
C ARG A 6 6.78 6.66 75.05
N ALA A 7 6.53 5.53 74.45
CA ALA A 7 7.10 5.15 73.20
C ALA A 7 6.35 5.87 72.07
N GLY A 8 7.05 6.73 71.30
CA GLY A 8 6.52 7.36 70.11
C GLY A 8 6.64 6.37 68.92
N SER A 9 5.51 6.01 68.42
CA SER A 9 5.45 5.17 67.16
C SER A 9 5.55 6.09 65.95
N THR A 10 6.71 6.10 65.31
CA THR A 10 6.92 6.82 64.06
C THR A 10 6.35 5.99 62.89
N VAL A 11 5.21 6.41 62.34
CA VAL A 11 4.64 5.81 61.13
C VAL A 11 5.39 6.37 59.94
N LEU A 12 6.19 5.52 59.32
CA LEU A 12 6.90 5.81 58.06
C LEU A 12 5.95 5.64 56.90
N LEU A 13 5.50 6.76 56.32
CA LEU A 13 4.63 6.79 55.14
C LEU A 13 5.51 6.60 53.90
N ILE A 14 5.52 5.38 53.32
CA ILE A 14 6.20 5.10 52.05
C ILE A 14 5.26 5.54 50.93
N VAL A 15 5.55 6.69 50.35
CA VAL A 15 4.89 7.15 49.12
C VAL A 15 5.53 6.43 47.94
N SER A 16 4.86 5.40 47.46
CA SER A 16 5.24 4.70 46.21
C SER A 16 4.83 5.53 44.99
N THR A 17 5.76 6.28 44.43
CA THR A 17 5.59 6.94 43.14
C THR A 17 5.65 5.88 42.02
N VAL A 18 4.48 5.51 41.48
CA VAL A 18 4.37 4.71 40.27
C VAL A 18 4.72 5.60 39.08
N LEU A 19 5.95 5.46 38.56
CA LEU A 19 6.34 6.03 37.28
C LEU A 19 5.63 5.26 36.17
N ALA A 20 4.51 5.80 35.72
CA ALA A 20 3.87 5.34 34.49
C ALA A 20 4.79 5.71 33.30
N SER A 21 5.62 4.76 32.86
CA SER A 21 6.34 4.86 31.60
C SER A 21 5.32 4.78 30.46
N ALA A 22 4.82 5.94 30.03
CA ALA A 22 4.09 6.07 28.79
C ALA A 22 5.07 5.80 27.67
N CYS A 23 5.06 4.59 27.13
CA CYS A 23 5.68 4.30 25.82
C CYS A 23 4.96 5.15 24.78
N LEU A 24 5.52 6.31 24.48
CA LEU A 24 5.20 7.06 23.27
C LEU A 24 5.68 6.19 22.11
N HIS A 25 4.77 5.41 21.55
CA HIS A 25 5.00 4.81 20.24
C HIS A 25 5.04 5.99 19.27
N SER A 26 6.26 6.44 18.96
CA SER A 26 6.44 7.36 17.83
C SER A 26 6.05 6.61 16.58
N THR A 27 4.94 6.99 16.00
CA THR A 27 4.50 6.58 14.66
C THR A 27 5.30 7.37 13.61
N GLU A 28 6.63 7.36 13.73
CA GLU A 28 7.45 7.87 12.63
C GLU A 28 7.26 6.92 11.45
N PRO A 29 6.94 7.45 10.26
CA PRO A 29 6.87 6.65 9.05
C PRO A 29 8.22 5.94 8.86
N GLN A 30 8.22 4.62 8.82
CA GLN A 30 9.45 3.89 8.49
C GLN A 30 9.97 4.37 7.14
N PRO A 31 11.29 4.63 7.02
CA PRO A 31 11.86 5.02 5.74
C PRO A 31 11.52 3.96 4.69
N SER A 32 11.08 4.42 3.53
CA SER A 32 10.78 3.55 2.40
C SER A 32 12.06 2.86 1.92
N LEU A 33 12.03 1.54 1.85
CA LEU A 33 13.14 0.76 1.32
C LEU A 33 13.03 0.57 -0.20
N LEU A 34 11.86 0.88 -0.79
CA LEU A 34 11.53 0.54 -2.17
C LEU A 34 11.77 1.69 -3.14
N GLY A 35 11.68 2.94 -2.66
CA GLY A 35 11.80 4.13 -3.52
C GLY A 35 10.74 4.22 -4.61
N LEU A 36 9.55 3.63 -4.39
CA LEU A 36 8.47 3.59 -5.38
C LEU A 36 7.63 4.87 -5.43
N ASN A 37 7.76 5.77 -4.44
CA ASN A 37 7.02 7.03 -4.40
C ASN A 37 7.18 7.84 -5.68
N GLY A 38 6.07 8.36 -6.19
CA GLY A 38 6.03 9.20 -7.38
C GLY A 38 5.01 8.74 -8.41
N SER A 39 5.15 9.29 -9.62
CA SER A 39 4.26 9.01 -10.75
C SER A 39 4.92 8.04 -11.71
N TRP A 40 4.10 7.16 -12.26
CA TRP A 40 4.49 6.11 -13.17
C TRP A 40 3.51 6.04 -14.34
N ASN A 41 4.01 5.93 -15.55
CA ASN A 41 3.20 5.67 -16.73
C ASN A 41 2.81 4.19 -16.76
N TYR A 42 1.54 3.91 -16.91
CA TYR A 42 0.99 2.56 -17.02
C TYR A 42 0.59 2.28 -18.46
N THR A 43 1.02 1.15 -18.99
CA THR A 43 0.54 0.55 -20.22
C THR A 43 0.18 -0.91 -19.97
N GLY A 44 -0.86 -1.40 -20.63
CA GLY A 44 -1.28 -2.79 -20.45
C GLY A 44 -2.21 -3.26 -21.54
N VAL A 45 -2.46 -4.56 -21.55
CA VAL A 45 -3.41 -5.20 -22.47
C VAL A 45 -4.28 -6.13 -21.66
N GLN A 46 -5.60 -5.98 -21.79
CA GLN A 46 -6.56 -6.99 -21.37
C GLN A 46 -6.76 -8.00 -22.49
N THR A 47 -6.59 -9.28 -22.18
CA THR A 47 -6.69 -10.35 -23.18
C THR A 47 -8.05 -11.05 -23.20
N GLY A 48 -8.85 -10.92 -22.17
CA GLY A 48 -10.20 -11.49 -22.08
C GLY A 48 -11.04 -10.84 -20.99
N PRO A 49 -12.38 -10.95 -21.03
CA PRO A 49 -13.20 -11.48 -22.13
C PRO A 49 -13.23 -10.58 -23.37
N VAL A 50 -12.98 -9.29 -23.18
CA VAL A 50 -12.86 -8.29 -24.27
C VAL A 50 -11.41 -7.83 -24.34
N ARG A 51 -10.87 -7.75 -25.55
CA ARG A 51 -9.52 -7.24 -25.74
C ARG A 51 -9.49 -5.72 -25.68
N GLU A 52 -8.67 -5.18 -24.77
CA GLU A 52 -8.53 -3.74 -24.56
C GLU A 52 -7.07 -3.35 -24.39
N THR A 53 -6.70 -2.22 -24.96
CA THR A 53 -5.44 -1.55 -24.63
C THR A 53 -5.68 -0.61 -23.45
N LEU A 54 -4.84 -0.69 -22.42
CA LEU A 54 -4.93 0.09 -21.19
C LEU A 54 -3.76 1.08 -21.13
N THR A 55 -4.05 2.35 -20.91
CA THR A 55 -3.02 3.39 -20.72
C THR A 55 -3.40 4.31 -19.58
N GLY A 56 -2.42 4.82 -18.84
CA GLY A 56 -2.72 5.76 -17.75
C GLY A 56 -1.57 6.02 -16.80
N THR A 57 -1.90 6.34 -15.57
CA THR A 57 -0.92 6.73 -14.55
C THR A 57 -1.18 6.03 -13.24
N LEU A 58 -0.13 5.44 -12.67
CA LEU A 58 -0.07 5.00 -11.27
C LEU A 58 0.69 6.05 -10.47
N THR A 59 0.05 6.59 -9.42
CA THR A 59 0.70 7.49 -8.47
C THR A 59 0.83 6.79 -7.14
N ILE A 60 2.06 6.55 -6.68
CA ILE A 60 2.36 6.00 -5.36
C ILE A 60 2.63 7.19 -4.43
N SER A 61 1.76 7.37 -3.44
CA SER A 61 1.76 8.53 -2.53
C SER A 61 2.23 8.21 -1.12
N ARG A 62 2.27 6.93 -0.77
CA ARG A 62 2.69 6.48 0.56
C ARG A 62 3.43 5.16 0.47
N GLU A 63 4.56 5.09 1.15
CA GLU A 63 5.35 3.88 1.36
C GLU A 63 5.65 3.72 2.85
N SER A 64 5.67 2.49 3.33
CA SER A 64 6.07 2.15 4.70
C SER A 64 6.68 0.75 4.71
N GLY A 65 7.98 0.67 4.95
CA GLY A 65 8.73 -0.58 4.85
C GLY A 65 8.60 -1.19 3.45
N THR A 66 8.00 -2.37 3.36
CA THR A 66 7.78 -3.09 2.11
C THR A 66 6.39 -2.86 1.51
N THR A 67 5.53 -2.04 2.14
CA THR A 67 4.17 -1.78 1.66
C THR A 67 4.06 -0.41 1.01
N PHE A 68 3.11 -0.26 0.10
CA PHE A 68 2.81 1.01 -0.54
C PHE A 68 1.31 1.20 -0.79
N GLN A 69 0.92 2.45 -0.98
CA GLN A 69 -0.43 2.86 -1.33
C GLN A 69 -0.39 3.97 -2.39
N GLY A 70 -1.43 4.01 -3.20
CA GLY A 70 -1.51 4.98 -4.27
C GLY A 70 -2.86 5.01 -4.96
N GLN A 71 -2.85 5.55 -6.18
CA GLN A 71 -4.02 5.69 -7.04
C GLN A 71 -3.63 5.28 -8.47
N LEU A 72 -4.49 4.47 -9.11
CA LEU A 72 -4.37 4.12 -10.52
C LEU A 72 -5.51 4.76 -11.31
N GLN A 73 -5.17 5.39 -12.44
CA GLN A 73 -6.12 5.98 -13.38
C GLN A 73 -5.78 5.47 -14.77
N LEU A 74 -6.75 4.85 -15.44
CA LEU A 74 -6.56 4.23 -16.76
C LEU A 74 -7.64 4.67 -17.74
N VAL A 75 -7.28 4.65 -19.00
CA VAL A 75 -8.20 4.64 -20.14
C VAL A 75 -8.06 3.27 -20.81
N GLY A 76 -9.15 2.55 -20.87
CA GLY A 76 -9.24 1.32 -21.66
C GLY A 76 -9.87 1.62 -23.03
N VAL A 77 -9.26 1.13 -24.08
CA VAL A 77 -9.76 1.22 -25.44
C VAL A 77 -10.08 -0.17 -25.95
N ASN A 78 -11.36 -0.43 -26.22
CA ASN A 78 -11.81 -1.68 -26.81
C ASN A 78 -11.27 -1.79 -28.24
N GLU A 79 -10.47 -2.81 -28.54
CA GLU A 79 -9.82 -2.97 -29.85
C GLU A 79 -10.80 -3.28 -30.99
N GLN A 80 -12.00 -3.80 -30.68
CA GLN A 80 -13.01 -4.15 -31.69
C GLN A 80 -13.94 -2.98 -32.04
N THR A 81 -14.31 -2.19 -31.02
CA THR A 81 -15.33 -1.12 -31.17
C THR A 81 -14.72 0.27 -31.17
N GLY A 82 -13.49 0.43 -30.71
CA GLY A 82 -12.84 1.73 -30.47
C GLY A 82 -13.45 2.51 -29.29
N GLN A 83 -14.36 1.92 -28.51
CA GLN A 83 -14.95 2.58 -27.36
C GLN A 83 -13.95 2.73 -26.22
N ASN A 84 -13.97 3.90 -25.61
CA ASN A 84 -13.14 4.19 -24.44
C ASN A 84 -13.94 4.02 -23.16
N ARG A 85 -13.28 3.52 -22.11
CA ARG A 85 -13.78 3.57 -20.72
C ARG A 85 -12.71 4.11 -19.79
N PHE A 86 -13.15 4.83 -18.76
CA PHE A 86 -12.27 5.35 -17.73
C PHE A 86 -12.36 4.45 -16.50
N LEU A 87 -11.20 4.09 -15.96
CA LEU A 87 -11.06 3.26 -14.78
C LEU A 87 -10.20 4.02 -13.77
N SER A 88 -10.66 4.13 -12.54
CA SER A 88 -9.83 4.70 -11.49
C SER A 88 -10.11 4.03 -10.15
N GLY A 89 -9.09 3.99 -9.28
CA GLY A 89 -9.28 3.45 -7.95
C GLY A 89 -8.00 3.40 -7.14
N PRO A 90 -8.14 3.19 -5.83
CA PRO A 90 -7.01 3.08 -4.92
C PRO A 90 -6.19 1.83 -5.22
N VAL A 91 -4.90 1.93 -4.93
CA VAL A 91 -3.93 0.85 -5.02
C VAL A 91 -3.33 0.61 -3.65
N SER A 92 -3.18 -0.65 -3.31
CA SER A 92 -2.43 -1.08 -2.13
C SER A 92 -1.63 -2.34 -2.44
N GLY A 93 -0.40 -2.40 -1.97
CA GLY A 93 0.46 -3.53 -2.28
C GLY A 93 1.71 -3.62 -1.43
N SER A 94 2.52 -4.59 -1.78
CA SER A 94 3.81 -4.83 -1.15
C SER A 94 4.85 -5.26 -2.18
N ALA A 95 6.12 -5.06 -1.85
CA ALA A 95 7.22 -5.67 -2.56
C ALA A 95 7.93 -6.67 -1.66
N SER A 96 8.24 -7.84 -2.19
CA SER A 96 9.02 -8.85 -1.50
C SER A 96 10.42 -8.93 -2.12
N GLY A 97 11.44 -8.71 -1.29
CA GLY A 97 12.80 -8.54 -1.79
C GLY A 97 12.95 -7.24 -2.59
N VAL A 98 13.86 -7.24 -3.55
CA VAL A 98 14.15 -6.07 -4.40
C VAL A 98 13.43 -6.12 -5.75
N ASP A 99 12.83 -7.25 -6.10
CA ASP A 99 12.46 -7.54 -7.48
C ASP A 99 10.98 -7.87 -7.68
N VAL A 100 10.22 -8.26 -6.66
CA VAL A 100 8.83 -8.70 -6.82
C VAL A 100 7.87 -7.70 -6.21
N ILE A 101 6.85 -7.33 -6.97
CA ILE A 101 5.74 -6.47 -6.54
C ILE A 101 4.42 -7.22 -6.68
N ASP A 102 3.55 -7.07 -5.68
CA ASP A 102 2.20 -7.62 -5.65
C ASP A 102 1.27 -6.52 -5.13
N PHE A 103 0.26 -6.13 -5.92
CA PHE A 103 -0.67 -5.09 -5.52
C PHE A 103 -2.07 -5.29 -6.08
N ASP A 104 -3.04 -4.84 -5.33
CA ASP A 104 -4.42 -4.75 -5.75
C ASP A 104 -4.74 -3.31 -6.18
N ALA A 105 -5.34 -3.18 -7.37
CA ALA A 105 -5.95 -1.95 -7.86
C ALA A 105 -7.46 -2.13 -7.85
N ASN A 106 -8.16 -1.40 -6.98
CA ASN A 106 -9.62 -1.50 -6.84
C ASN A 106 -10.31 -0.54 -7.82
N LEU A 107 -10.32 -0.91 -9.10
CA LEU A 107 -10.87 -0.12 -10.18
C LEU A 107 -12.38 -0.34 -10.28
N GLU A 108 -13.17 0.76 -10.20
CA GLU A 108 -14.65 0.72 -10.25
C GLU A 108 -15.25 -0.31 -9.26
N ALA A 109 -14.71 -0.37 -8.03
CA ALA A 109 -15.08 -1.35 -7.00
C ALA A 109 -14.79 -2.82 -7.39
N SER A 110 -13.99 -3.06 -8.43
CA SER A 110 -13.56 -4.39 -8.86
C SER A 110 -12.05 -4.55 -8.64
N PRO A 111 -11.61 -5.37 -7.68
CA PRO A 111 -10.20 -5.52 -7.41
C PRO A 111 -9.50 -6.26 -8.55
N ARG A 112 -8.37 -5.73 -9.01
CA ARG A 112 -7.47 -6.36 -9.98
C ARG A 112 -6.13 -6.57 -9.35
N ARG A 113 -5.76 -7.82 -9.14
CA ARG A 113 -4.47 -8.18 -8.58
C ARG A 113 -3.41 -8.15 -9.67
N HIS A 114 -2.34 -7.41 -9.39
CA HIS A 114 -1.17 -7.25 -10.24
C HIS A 114 0.02 -7.93 -9.57
N VAL A 115 0.71 -8.78 -10.30
CA VAL A 115 1.95 -9.41 -9.85
C VAL A 115 3.02 -9.20 -10.91
N GLY A 116 4.18 -8.69 -10.51
CA GLY A 116 5.23 -8.36 -11.44
C GLY A 116 6.61 -8.31 -10.85
N ASN A 117 7.57 -7.98 -11.70
CA ASN A 117 8.97 -7.80 -11.34
C ASN A 117 9.38 -6.35 -11.55
N ILE A 118 10.21 -5.85 -10.61
CA ILE A 118 10.80 -4.52 -10.65
C ILE A 118 12.21 -4.63 -11.23
N ALA A 119 12.50 -3.84 -12.26
CA ALA A 119 13.82 -3.72 -12.86
C ALA A 119 14.17 -2.24 -13.03
N GLY A 120 14.80 -1.65 -12.02
CA GLY A 120 15.08 -0.22 -11.99
C GLY A 120 13.77 0.61 -12.01
N ASP A 121 13.63 1.45 -13.02
CA ASP A 121 12.46 2.31 -13.19
C ASP A 121 11.32 1.66 -14.02
N ILE A 122 11.36 0.35 -14.18
CA ILE A 122 10.37 -0.41 -14.94
C ILE A 122 9.81 -1.53 -14.09
N ILE A 123 8.48 -1.70 -14.13
CA ILE A 123 7.77 -2.81 -13.51
C ILE A 123 6.96 -3.50 -14.62
N THR A 124 7.10 -4.81 -14.75
CA THR A 124 6.34 -5.61 -15.73
C THR A 124 5.71 -6.81 -15.07
N GLY A 125 4.54 -7.21 -15.55
CA GLY A 125 3.87 -8.36 -14.97
C GLY A 125 2.52 -8.67 -15.60
N ASN A 126 1.73 -9.43 -14.84
CA ASN A 126 0.39 -9.84 -15.21
C ASN A 126 -0.61 -9.37 -14.16
N TRP A 127 -1.84 -9.17 -14.60
CA TRP A 127 -2.94 -8.88 -13.70
C TRP A 127 -4.14 -9.80 -13.98
N VAL A 128 -4.96 -10.00 -12.96
CA VAL A 128 -6.19 -10.77 -13.00
C VAL A 128 -7.24 -10.11 -12.11
N GLY A 129 -8.50 -10.15 -12.52
CA GLY A 129 -9.60 -9.61 -11.74
C GLY A 129 -10.96 -10.01 -12.30
N PRO A 130 -12.04 -9.71 -11.58
CA PRO A 130 -13.39 -9.96 -12.08
C PRO A 130 -13.71 -9.02 -13.24
N SER A 131 -14.47 -9.53 -14.18
CA SER A 131 -15.10 -8.75 -15.25
C SER A 131 -16.53 -8.37 -14.86
N SER A 132 -17.09 -7.34 -15.51
CA SER A 132 -18.46 -6.86 -15.27
C SER A 132 -19.53 -7.90 -15.56
N ASP A 133 -19.24 -8.89 -16.38
CA ASP A 133 -20.14 -10.01 -16.74
C ASP A 133 -20.00 -11.23 -15.81
N GLY A 134 -19.21 -11.11 -14.72
CA GLY A 134 -18.95 -12.20 -13.78
C GLY A 134 -17.89 -13.19 -14.22
N THR A 135 -17.28 -13.00 -15.40
CA THR A 135 -16.12 -13.78 -15.84
C THR A 135 -14.82 -13.23 -15.25
N THR A 136 -13.71 -13.91 -15.50
CA THR A 136 -12.37 -13.43 -15.11
C THR A 136 -11.74 -12.68 -16.27
N SER A 137 -11.31 -11.45 -16.01
CA SER A 137 -10.45 -10.70 -16.92
C SER A 137 -9.00 -10.84 -16.53
N SER A 138 -8.11 -10.83 -17.51
CA SER A 138 -6.67 -10.91 -17.27
C SER A 138 -5.90 -10.15 -18.33
N GLY A 139 -4.65 -9.85 -18.03
CA GLY A 139 -3.82 -9.14 -18.97
C GLY A 139 -2.37 -9.01 -18.52
N THR A 140 -1.61 -8.27 -19.30
CA THR A 140 -0.24 -7.89 -18.99
C THR A 140 -0.16 -6.40 -18.69
N PHE A 141 0.87 -5.98 -17.98
CA PHE A 141 1.14 -4.58 -17.72
C PHE A 141 2.64 -4.26 -17.75
N ARG A 142 2.92 -3.01 -18.05
CA ARG A 142 4.21 -2.36 -17.93
C ARG A 142 4.01 -0.98 -17.31
N ILE A 143 4.80 -0.67 -16.31
CA ILE A 143 4.78 0.59 -15.59
C ILE A 143 6.19 1.16 -15.65
N GLU A 144 6.32 2.43 -16.06
CA GLU A 144 7.60 3.13 -16.17
C GLU A 144 7.57 4.40 -15.34
N ARG A 145 8.64 4.64 -14.60
CA ARG A 145 8.76 5.85 -13.79
C ARG A 145 8.77 7.10 -14.68
N VAL A 146 7.97 8.09 -14.29
CA VAL A 146 8.05 9.42 -14.91
C VAL A 146 9.30 10.12 -14.39
N PRO A 147 10.22 10.57 -15.27
CA PRO A 147 11.39 11.34 -14.85
C PRO A 147 10.97 12.59 -14.05
N ARG A 148 11.75 12.89 -13.01
CA ARG A 148 11.55 14.10 -12.19
C ARG A 148 12.19 15.31 -12.84
#